data_20c98674003916aa4412995a8dcd2a65
#
_entry.id   20c98674003916aa4412995a8dcd2a65
#
_cell.length_a   1.000
_cell.length_b   1.000
_cell.length_c   1.000
_cell.angle_alpha   90.00
_cell.angle_beta   90.00
_cell.angle_gamma   90.00
#
_symmetry.space_group_name_H-M   'P 1'
#
loop_
_entity.id
_entity.type
_entity.pdbx_description
1 polymer ?
#
loop_
_entity_poly.entity_id
_entity_poly.type
_entity_poly.pdbx_seq_one_letter_code
_entity_poly.pdbx_strand_id
1 'polypeptide(L)'
;MRLAEIFLGFDGEVNIFGQGTPSVFIRFAGCNLRCTYCDTKQWQLLDSGESVTVEEVFGRVKLIEQEKLSEARVKKVTITGGDPLLQFFNFWKLVKLFNDDEWDTSVETNGSMPLISPNPFGTIDIIDCWVVDYKLPSSGMEEYMMPMESYGLLSVNDFIKFVVQDKKELKFAFEIQRSIQDNTNCKARFAYSPMWGKYDVENLAKDLLLADSEILGNCIINYQLHKIWGDPEKNKEQLM
;
A
#
# COMPACT_ATOMS: atom_id res chain seq x y z
N MET A 1 -11.68 2.51 -16.37
CA MET A 1 -11.17 1.73 -15.23
C MET A 1 -12.30 1.34 -14.28
N ARG A 2 -12.06 0.45 -13.33
CA ARG A 2 -13.02 0.06 -12.29
C ARG A 2 -12.60 0.68 -10.96
N LEU A 3 -13.37 1.64 -10.50
CA LEU A 3 -13.13 2.44 -9.30
C LEU A 3 -14.06 1.97 -8.19
N ALA A 4 -13.52 1.67 -7.00
CA ALA A 4 -14.33 1.38 -5.81
C ALA A 4 -14.77 2.67 -5.13
N GLU A 5 -13.82 3.54 -4.80
CA GLU A 5 -14.11 4.80 -4.12
C GLU A 5 -12.98 5.82 -4.27
N ILE A 6 -13.31 7.12 -4.05
CA ILE A 6 -12.36 8.21 -3.84
C ILE A 6 -12.79 8.96 -2.59
N PHE A 7 -11.87 9.20 -1.67
CA PHE A 7 -12.16 9.95 -0.43
C PHE A 7 -10.91 10.65 0.11
N LEU A 8 -11.12 11.72 0.86
CA LEU A 8 -10.08 12.36 1.66
C LEU A 8 -9.96 11.63 3.00
N GLY A 9 -8.75 11.26 3.39
CA GLY A 9 -8.47 10.57 4.65
C GLY A 9 -7.07 10.82 5.16
N PHE A 10 -6.72 10.16 6.26
CA PHE A 10 -5.35 10.13 6.75
C PHE A 10 -4.70 8.80 6.41
N ASP A 11 -3.42 8.84 5.97
CA ASP A 11 -2.68 7.62 5.73
C ASP A 11 -2.57 6.78 7.00
N GLY A 12 -3.26 5.64 6.98
CA GLY A 12 -3.28 4.71 8.10
C GLY A 12 -2.08 3.78 8.13
N GLU A 13 -1.27 3.76 7.07
CA GLU A 13 -0.13 2.87 6.89
C GLU A 13 1.17 3.64 6.65
N VAL A 14 2.29 2.92 6.73
CA VAL A 14 3.61 3.47 6.45
C VAL A 14 3.69 4.01 5.02
N ASN A 15 4.29 5.19 4.87
CA ASN A 15 4.71 5.76 3.60
C ASN A 15 5.82 6.80 3.83
N ILE A 16 6.48 7.25 2.76
CA ILE A 16 7.59 8.21 2.86
C ILE A 16 7.14 9.59 3.35
N PHE A 17 5.89 9.97 3.11
CA PHE A 17 5.33 11.27 3.51
C PHE A 17 4.90 11.33 4.96
N GLY A 18 4.89 10.18 5.66
CA GLY A 18 4.54 10.03 7.06
C GLY A 18 3.15 9.44 7.29
N GLN A 19 3.10 8.45 8.16
CA GLN A 19 1.85 7.88 8.64
C GLN A 19 1.04 8.94 9.42
N GLY A 20 -0.27 8.97 9.23
CA GLY A 20 -1.14 9.98 9.85
C GLY A 20 -1.22 11.31 9.08
N THR A 21 -0.64 11.43 7.90
CA THR A 21 -0.76 12.62 7.05
C THR A 21 -2.00 12.56 6.15
N PRO A 22 -2.62 13.71 5.80
CA PRO A 22 -3.79 13.71 4.92
C PRO A 22 -3.40 13.30 3.49
N SER A 23 -4.28 12.54 2.85
CA SER A 23 -4.13 12.07 1.47
C SER A 23 -5.48 11.88 0.81
N VAL A 24 -5.58 12.08 -0.50
CA VAL A 24 -6.74 11.65 -1.26
C VAL A 24 -6.54 10.19 -1.66
N PHE A 25 -7.40 9.32 -1.14
CA PHE A 25 -7.37 7.90 -1.44
C PHE A 25 -8.13 7.60 -2.73
N ILE A 26 -7.52 6.80 -3.60
CA ILE A 26 -8.15 6.24 -4.79
C ILE A 26 -8.11 4.71 -4.64
N ARG A 27 -9.27 4.12 -4.40
CA ARG A 27 -9.40 2.67 -4.26
C ARG A 27 -9.90 2.04 -5.56
N PHE A 28 -9.08 1.19 -6.15
CA PHE A 28 -9.44 0.38 -7.30
C PHE A 28 -10.27 -0.84 -6.89
N ALA A 29 -11.24 -1.23 -7.70
CA ALA A 29 -11.92 -2.51 -7.57
C ALA A 29 -11.13 -3.63 -8.27
N GLY A 30 -11.27 -4.84 -7.76
CA GLY A 30 -10.60 -6.04 -8.27
C GLY A 30 -9.32 -6.39 -7.53
N CYS A 31 -9.22 -7.65 -7.12
CA CYS A 31 -8.01 -8.23 -6.52
C CYS A 31 -7.84 -9.65 -7.05
N ASN A 32 -6.62 -10.05 -7.37
CA ASN A 32 -6.29 -11.42 -7.77
C ASN A 32 -6.04 -12.35 -6.59
N LEU A 33 -5.91 -11.81 -5.36
CA LEU A 33 -5.72 -12.58 -4.13
C LEU A 33 -7.03 -12.72 -3.33
N ARG A 34 -7.05 -13.70 -2.40
CA ARG A 34 -8.18 -13.99 -1.51
C ARG A 34 -7.69 -14.20 -0.08
N CYS A 35 -6.95 -13.19 0.45
CA CYS A 35 -6.39 -13.24 1.79
C CYS A 35 -7.46 -13.49 2.84
N THR A 36 -7.16 -14.36 3.82
CA THR A 36 -8.08 -14.77 4.88
C THR A 36 -8.57 -13.58 5.73
N TYR A 37 -7.66 -12.62 5.97
CA TYR A 37 -7.88 -11.43 6.81
C TYR A 37 -8.20 -10.15 6.02
N CYS A 38 -8.53 -10.27 4.71
CA CYS A 38 -8.85 -9.10 3.90
C CYS A 38 -10.01 -8.30 4.51
N ASP A 39 -9.81 -6.99 4.69
CA ASP A 39 -10.79 -6.06 5.25
C ASP A 39 -11.62 -5.32 4.20
N THR A 40 -11.30 -5.49 2.91
CA THR A 40 -11.99 -4.87 1.78
C THR A 40 -12.58 -5.92 0.82
N LYS A 41 -13.16 -7.01 1.37
CA LYS A 41 -13.70 -8.14 0.59
C LYS A 41 -14.77 -7.74 -0.43
N GLN A 42 -15.52 -6.68 -0.15
CA GLN A 42 -16.55 -6.14 -1.04
C GLN A 42 -15.96 -5.62 -2.37
N TRP A 43 -14.69 -5.25 -2.40
CA TRP A 43 -13.99 -4.72 -3.58
C TRP A 43 -13.10 -5.73 -4.31
N GLN A 44 -13.19 -7.00 -3.96
CA GLN A 44 -12.34 -8.04 -4.58
C GLN A 44 -12.72 -8.37 -6.03
N LEU A 45 -13.95 -8.10 -6.45
CA LEU A 45 -14.40 -8.33 -7.83
C LEU A 45 -14.26 -7.04 -8.64
N LEU A 46 -13.87 -7.16 -9.91
CA LEU A 46 -13.76 -6.00 -10.80
C LEU A 46 -15.12 -5.31 -11.01
N ASP A 47 -16.19 -6.08 -11.12
CA ASP A 47 -17.55 -5.58 -11.34
C ASP A 47 -18.18 -4.94 -10.08
N SER A 48 -17.55 -5.05 -8.92
CA SER A 48 -17.97 -4.33 -7.71
C SER A 48 -17.71 -2.82 -7.81
N GLY A 49 -16.84 -2.38 -8.73
CA GLY A 49 -16.49 -0.97 -8.91
C GLY A 49 -17.27 -0.28 -10.03
N GLU A 50 -17.39 1.04 -9.91
CA GLU A 50 -17.93 1.93 -10.95
C GLU A 50 -17.05 1.90 -12.20
N SER A 51 -17.67 1.95 -13.40
CA SER A 51 -16.93 2.09 -14.65
C SER A 51 -16.71 3.57 -14.95
N VAL A 52 -15.46 4.02 -14.89
CA VAL A 52 -15.07 5.43 -15.08
C VAL A 52 -13.85 5.53 -15.99
N THR A 53 -13.62 6.70 -16.57
CA THR A 53 -12.37 7.00 -17.28
C THR A 53 -11.28 7.43 -16.29
N VAL A 54 -10.04 7.41 -16.74
CA VAL A 54 -8.90 7.88 -15.92
C VAL A 54 -9.00 9.39 -15.67
N GLU A 55 -9.45 10.13 -16.68
CA GLU A 55 -9.65 11.58 -16.63
C GLU A 55 -10.75 11.98 -15.64
N GLU A 56 -11.83 11.19 -15.55
CA GLU A 56 -12.88 11.41 -14.54
C GLU A 56 -12.36 11.20 -13.13
N VAL A 57 -11.54 10.15 -12.90
CA VAL A 57 -10.91 9.92 -11.58
C VAL A 57 -10.01 11.09 -11.21
N PHE A 58 -9.13 11.51 -12.13
CA PHE A 58 -8.25 12.66 -11.90
C PHE A 58 -9.05 13.94 -11.62
N GLY A 59 -10.11 14.21 -12.39
CA GLY A 59 -10.99 15.36 -12.18
C GLY A 59 -11.68 15.36 -10.81
N ARG A 60 -12.15 14.20 -10.33
CA ARG A 60 -12.75 14.05 -8.98
C ARG A 60 -11.72 14.36 -7.87
N VAL A 61 -10.47 13.92 -8.02
CA VAL A 61 -9.40 14.24 -7.07
C VAL A 61 -9.09 15.74 -7.07
N LYS A 62 -9.04 16.38 -8.25
CA LYS A 62 -8.85 17.84 -8.37
C LYS A 62 -9.97 18.64 -7.70
N LEU A 63 -11.21 18.17 -7.72
CA LEU A 63 -12.31 18.82 -7.01
C LEU A 63 -12.10 18.74 -5.49
N ILE A 64 -11.69 17.59 -4.94
CA ILE A 64 -11.36 17.46 -3.51
C ILE A 64 -10.18 18.38 -3.13
N GLU A 65 -9.14 18.47 -3.97
CA GLU A 65 -8.04 19.40 -3.76
C GLU A 65 -8.53 20.84 -3.64
N GLN A 66 -9.34 21.29 -4.60
CA GLN A 66 -9.86 22.66 -4.63
C GLN A 66 -10.74 22.98 -3.44
N GLU A 67 -11.62 22.06 -3.05
CA GLU A 67 -12.60 22.28 -1.98
C GLU A 67 -12.02 22.17 -0.57
N LYS A 68 -11.06 21.28 -0.35
CA LYS A 68 -10.60 20.87 0.99
C LYS A 68 -9.11 21.10 1.27
N LEU A 69 -8.28 21.11 0.25
CA LEU A 69 -6.82 21.04 0.40
C LEU A 69 -6.06 22.23 -0.18
N SER A 70 -6.71 23.11 -0.96
CA SER A 70 -6.03 24.21 -1.67
C SER A 70 -5.30 25.15 -0.71
N GLU A 71 -5.91 25.51 0.42
CA GLU A 71 -5.29 26.37 1.44
C GLU A 71 -4.17 25.65 2.22
N ALA A 72 -4.33 24.34 2.43
CA ALA A 72 -3.35 23.51 3.13
C ALA A 72 -2.14 23.14 2.26
N ARG A 73 -2.22 23.37 0.94
CA ARG A 73 -1.19 23.01 -0.05
C ARG A 73 -0.84 21.51 -0.02
N VAL A 74 -1.81 20.67 0.27
CA VAL A 74 -1.64 19.21 0.26
C VAL A 74 -1.98 18.69 -1.13
N LYS A 75 -0.96 18.22 -1.85
CA LYS A 75 -1.08 17.51 -3.12
C LYS A 75 -0.57 16.08 -2.95
N LYS A 76 -1.31 15.26 -2.24
CA LYS A 76 -0.93 13.87 -1.97
C LYS A 76 -2.06 12.92 -2.33
N VAL A 77 -1.72 11.86 -3.03
CA VAL A 77 -2.63 10.77 -3.40
C VAL A 77 -2.08 9.42 -2.94
N THR A 78 -2.94 8.59 -2.37
CA THR A 78 -2.65 7.19 -2.04
C THR A 78 -3.52 6.29 -2.90
N ILE A 79 -2.89 5.59 -3.83
CA ILE A 79 -3.55 4.67 -4.75
C ILE A 79 -3.50 3.27 -4.14
N THR A 80 -4.67 2.69 -3.91
CA THR A 80 -4.84 1.40 -3.23
C THR A 80 -6.01 0.63 -3.84
N GLY A 81 -6.52 -0.39 -3.17
CA GLY A 81 -7.76 -1.04 -3.60
C GLY A 81 -7.82 -2.52 -3.31
N GLY A 82 -8.38 -3.28 -4.22
CA GLY A 82 -8.12 -4.69 -4.31
C GLY A 82 -6.64 -4.90 -4.66
N ASP A 83 -6.28 -4.60 -5.91
CA ASP A 83 -4.89 -4.32 -6.30
C ASP A 83 -4.88 -3.40 -7.53
N PRO A 84 -4.24 -2.22 -7.47
CA PRO A 84 -4.25 -1.27 -8.57
C PRO A 84 -3.53 -1.80 -9.82
N LEU A 85 -2.52 -2.67 -9.67
CA LEU A 85 -1.75 -3.22 -10.78
C LEU A 85 -2.55 -4.19 -11.67
N LEU A 86 -3.68 -4.74 -11.19
CA LEU A 86 -4.60 -5.50 -12.04
C LEU A 86 -5.16 -4.68 -13.19
N GLN A 87 -5.29 -3.38 -13.03
CA GLN A 87 -5.77 -2.47 -14.06
C GLN A 87 -4.62 -1.71 -14.71
N PHE A 88 -3.56 -2.42 -15.04
CA PHE A 88 -2.23 -1.98 -15.40
C PHE A 88 -2.18 -0.72 -16.26
N PHE A 89 -2.81 -0.70 -17.43
CA PHE A 89 -2.75 0.46 -18.33
C PHE A 89 -3.45 1.70 -17.77
N ASN A 90 -4.60 1.50 -17.11
CA ASN A 90 -5.34 2.60 -16.48
C ASN A 90 -4.59 3.15 -15.26
N PHE A 91 -3.97 2.27 -14.46
CA PHE A 91 -3.15 2.62 -13.34
C PHE A 91 -1.98 3.54 -13.77
N TRP A 92 -1.16 3.12 -14.72
CA TRP A 92 -0.02 3.90 -15.16
C TRP A 92 -0.41 5.21 -15.84
N LYS A 93 -1.52 5.23 -16.57
CA LYS A 93 -2.06 6.45 -17.16
C LYS A 93 -2.48 7.44 -16.07
N LEU A 94 -3.11 6.96 -15.00
CA LEU A 94 -3.52 7.79 -13.87
C LEU A 94 -2.32 8.34 -13.09
N VAL A 95 -1.35 7.49 -12.77
CA VAL A 95 -0.10 7.89 -12.11
C VAL A 95 0.62 8.97 -12.90
N LYS A 96 0.70 8.82 -14.24
CA LYS A 96 1.29 9.85 -15.10
C LYS A 96 0.58 11.20 -14.98
N LEU A 97 -0.75 11.24 -14.91
CA LEU A 97 -1.49 12.49 -14.73
C LEU A 97 -1.14 13.16 -13.40
N PHE A 98 -0.99 12.39 -12.31
CA PHE A 98 -0.58 12.92 -11.01
C PHE A 98 0.85 13.42 -11.03
N ASN A 99 1.78 12.68 -11.63
CA ASN A 99 3.17 13.08 -11.76
C ASN A 99 3.31 14.38 -12.59
N ASP A 100 2.57 14.50 -13.70
CA ASP A 100 2.58 15.69 -14.55
C ASP A 100 1.99 16.93 -13.84
N ASP A 101 1.12 16.75 -12.85
CA ASP A 101 0.52 17.82 -12.01
C ASP A 101 1.22 17.97 -10.64
N GLU A 102 2.39 17.37 -10.47
CA GLU A 102 3.27 17.48 -9.28
C GLU A 102 2.57 17.03 -7.98
N TRP A 103 1.90 15.87 -8.02
CA TRP A 103 1.33 15.23 -6.84
C TRP A 103 2.30 14.23 -6.23
N ASP A 104 2.42 14.27 -4.93
CA ASP A 104 3.04 13.21 -4.13
C ASP A 104 2.20 11.92 -4.25
N THR A 105 2.78 10.87 -4.83
CA THR A 105 2.06 9.63 -5.14
C THR A 105 2.58 8.47 -4.31
N SER A 106 1.73 7.88 -3.48
CA SER A 106 1.96 6.62 -2.79
C SER A 106 1.09 5.51 -3.37
N VAL A 107 1.65 4.30 -3.51
CA VAL A 107 0.93 3.15 -4.06
C VAL A 107 1.03 1.96 -3.12
N GLU A 108 -0.13 1.44 -2.71
CA GLU A 108 -0.24 0.20 -1.95
C GLU A 108 -0.62 -0.95 -2.89
N THR A 109 0.20 -2.00 -2.95
CA THR A 109 -0.06 -3.21 -3.75
C THR A 109 0.09 -4.48 -2.93
N ASN A 110 -0.61 -5.51 -3.31
CA ASN A 110 -0.58 -6.81 -2.61
C ASN A 110 0.70 -7.63 -2.87
N GLY A 111 1.61 -7.14 -3.72
CA GLY A 111 2.91 -7.73 -3.99
C GLY A 111 2.90 -8.98 -4.87
N SER A 112 1.78 -9.32 -5.49
CA SER A 112 1.67 -10.49 -6.37
C SER A 112 2.02 -10.20 -7.84
N MET A 113 1.97 -8.92 -8.24
CA MET A 113 2.25 -8.48 -9.60
C MET A 113 3.66 -7.88 -9.68
N PRO A 114 4.45 -8.22 -10.71
CA PRO A 114 5.76 -7.61 -10.89
C PRO A 114 5.67 -6.09 -11.03
N LEU A 115 6.62 -5.38 -10.41
CA LEU A 115 6.74 -3.93 -10.50
C LEU A 115 7.43 -3.57 -11.83
N ILE A 116 6.64 -3.50 -12.88
CA ILE A 116 7.12 -3.13 -14.22
C ILE A 116 6.40 -1.88 -14.68
N SER A 117 7.12 -0.99 -15.35
CA SER A 117 6.53 0.16 -16.02
C SER A 117 6.29 -0.17 -17.49
N PRO A 118 5.12 0.13 -18.05
CA PRO A 118 4.92 -0.04 -19.49
C PRO A 118 5.72 1.03 -20.24
N ASN A 119 6.50 0.62 -21.23
CA ASN A 119 7.00 1.56 -22.22
C ASN A 119 5.78 2.08 -23.03
N PRO A 120 5.53 3.37 -23.18
CA PRO A 120 6.44 4.51 -23.08
C PRO A 120 6.33 5.37 -21.82
N PHE A 121 5.72 4.90 -20.74
CA PHE A 121 5.49 5.74 -19.53
C PHE A 121 6.74 5.93 -18.67
N GLY A 122 7.86 5.29 -19.00
CA GLY A 122 9.12 5.46 -18.29
C GLY A 122 9.38 4.39 -17.23
N THR A 123 10.01 4.77 -16.15
CA THR A 123 10.40 3.93 -15.03
C THR A 123 9.32 3.89 -13.96
N ILE A 124 9.47 3.02 -12.96
CA ILE A 124 8.61 3.02 -11.76
C ILE A 124 8.87 4.23 -10.86
N ASP A 125 9.91 5.01 -11.15
CA ASP A 125 10.37 6.18 -10.37
C ASP A 125 9.42 7.39 -10.45
N ILE A 126 8.37 7.37 -11.28
CA ILE A 126 7.32 8.38 -11.26
C ILE A 126 6.34 8.21 -10.09
N ILE A 127 6.52 7.17 -9.27
CA ILE A 127 5.82 6.94 -8.02
C ILE A 127 6.80 7.21 -6.90
N ASP A 128 6.44 8.10 -5.98
CA ASP A 128 7.34 8.55 -4.92
C ASP A 128 7.51 7.52 -3.81
N CYS A 129 6.50 6.68 -3.60
CA CYS A 129 6.52 5.66 -2.55
C CYS A 129 5.70 4.43 -2.95
N TRP A 130 6.35 3.29 -3.00
CA TRP A 130 5.70 1.99 -3.05
C TRP A 130 5.57 1.39 -1.64
N VAL A 131 4.39 0.90 -1.31
CA VAL A 131 4.13 0.04 -0.15
C VAL A 131 3.69 -1.31 -0.68
N VAL A 132 4.63 -2.24 -0.71
CA VAL A 132 4.46 -3.57 -1.31
C VAL A 132 4.23 -4.60 -0.22
N ASP A 133 3.04 -5.17 -0.14
CA ASP A 133 2.80 -6.28 0.79
C ASP A 133 3.58 -7.54 0.36
N TYR A 134 4.24 -8.19 1.30
CA TYR A 134 4.62 -9.59 1.17
C TYR A 134 3.66 -10.42 2.01
N LYS A 135 2.84 -11.24 1.35
CA LYS A 135 1.83 -12.05 2.05
C LYS A 135 2.46 -13.24 2.73
N LEU A 136 2.25 -13.33 4.05
CA LEU A 136 2.76 -14.41 4.91
C LEU A 136 1.78 -15.59 4.95
N PRO A 137 2.17 -16.77 5.49
CA PRO A 137 1.35 -17.98 5.48
C PRO A 137 -0.10 -17.81 5.99
N SER A 138 -0.31 -16.99 7.01
CA SER A 138 -1.65 -16.72 7.56
C SER A 138 -2.62 -16.09 6.56
N SER A 139 -2.10 -15.45 5.51
CA SER A 139 -2.91 -14.91 4.43
C SER A 139 -3.53 -16.00 3.55
N GLY A 140 -2.89 -17.17 3.46
CA GLY A 140 -3.19 -18.23 2.50
C GLY A 140 -2.79 -17.87 1.05
N MET A 141 -1.97 -16.83 0.87
CA MET A 141 -1.60 -16.27 -0.45
C MET A 141 -0.08 -16.11 -0.65
N GLU A 142 0.74 -16.70 0.21
CA GLU A 142 2.20 -16.55 0.17
C GLU A 142 2.84 -17.06 -1.12
N GLU A 143 2.27 -18.09 -1.73
CA GLU A 143 2.75 -18.70 -2.99
C GLU A 143 2.55 -17.81 -4.23
N TYR A 144 1.75 -16.74 -4.11
CA TYR A 144 1.42 -15.85 -5.22
C TYR A 144 2.28 -14.59 -5.26
N MET A 145 3.30 -14.49 -4.42
CA MET A 145 4.17 -13.30 -4.39
C MET A 145 4.97 -13.18 -5.69
N MET A 146 5.24 -11.95 -6.10
CA MET A 146 6.04 -11.65 -7.29
C MET A 146 7.44 -12.29 -7.19
N PRO A 147 8.12 -12.51 -8.33
CA PRO A 147 9.48 -13.03 -8.33
C PRO A 147 10.43 -12.18 -7.48
N MET A 148 11.38 -12.85 -6.82
CA MET A 148 12.31 -12.21 -5.87
C MET A 148 13.05 -11.01 -6.48
N GLU A 149 13.43 -11.11 -7.75
CA GLU A 149 14.16 -10.07 -8.49
C GLU A 149 13.36 -8.74 -8.58
N SER A 150 12.02 -8.81 -8.55
CA SER A 150 11.16 -7.63 -8.63
C SER A 150 11.33 -6.71 -7.42
N TYR A 151 11.66 -7.25 -6.24
CA TYR A 151 11.92 -6.43 -5.04
C TYR A 151 13.20 -5.61 -5.18
N GLY A 152 14.13 -6.00 -6.04
CA GLY A 152 15.37 -5.27 -6.35
C GLY A 152 15.14 -3.91 -7.03
N LEU A 153 13.94 -3.63 -7.50
CA LEU A 153 13.55 -2.35 -8.09
C LEU A 153 13.18 -1.30 -7.03
N LEU A 154 12.93 -1.71 -5.80
CA LEU A 154 12.49 -0.82 -4.72
C LEU A 154 13.64 0.04 -4.18
N SER A 155 13.34 1.32 -4.00
CA SER A 155 14.24 2.38 -3.54
C SER A 155 14.21 2.55 -2.01
N VAL A 156 14.99 3.52 -1.51
CA VAL A 156 15.00 3.88 -0.08
C VAL A 156 13.71 4.55 0.39
N ASN A 157 12.87 5.01 -0.54
CA ASN A 157 11.59 5.63 -0.25
C ASN A 157 10.46 4.60 -0.12
N ASP A 158 10.72 3.35 -0.50
CA ASP A 158 9.73 2.30 -0.59
C ASP A 158 9.71 1.40 0.65
N PHE A 159 8.62 0.65 0.80
CA PHE A 159 8.43 -0.26 1.92
C PHE A 159 7.96 -1.63 1.43
N ILE A 160 8.53 -2.68 2.04
CA ILE A 160 8.00 -4.04 1.97
C ILE A 160 7.28 -4.31 3.28
N LYS A 161 5.98 -4.59 3.22
CA LYS A 161 5.13 -4.72 4.39
C LYS A 161 4.77 -6.17 4.67
N PHE A 162 4.93 -6.59 5.92
CA PHE A 162 4.48 -7.87 6.44
C PHE A 162 3.34 -7.66 7.43
N VAL A 163 2.22 -8.36 7.25
CA VAL A 163 1.14 -8.44 8.25
C VAL A 163 1.33 -9.73 9.02
N VAL A 164 1.73 -9.63 10.28
CA VAL A 164 2.20 -10.72 11.13
C VAL A 164 1.14 -11.10 12.14
N GLN A 165 0.75 -12.38 12.20
CA GLN A 165 -0.27 -12.85 13.14
C GLN A 165 0.28 -13.34 14.49
N ASP A 166 1.54 -13.75 14.55
CA ASP A 166 2.19 -14.28 15.75
C ASP A 166 3.73 -14.30 15.62
N LYS A 167 4.39 -14.71 16.70
CA LYS A 167 5.85 -14.79 16.77
C LYS A 167 6.47 -15.82 15.80
N LYS A 168 5.75 -16.87 15.45
CA LYS A 168 6.24 -17.87 14.49
C LYS A 168 6.30 -17.24 13.08
N GLU A 169 5.24 -16.53 12.72
CA GLU A 169 5.17 -15.85 11.43
C GLU A 169 6.14 -14.67 11.36
N LEU A 170 6.41 -13.99 12.49
CA LEU A 170 7.45 -12.97 12.58
C LEU A 170 8.83 -13.53 12.20
N LYS A 171 9.19 -14.72 12.67
CA LYS A 171 10.46 -15.37 12.29
C LYS A 171 10.51 -15.69 10.81
N PHE A 172 9.40 -16.14 10.23
CA PHE A 172 9.31 -16.37 8.80
C PHE A 172 9.51 -15.06 8.01
N ALA A 173 8.90 -13.97 8.48
CA ALA A 173 9.10 -12.64 7.86
C ALA A 173 10.58 -12.20 7.92
N PHE A 174 11.33 -12.52 8.99
CA PHE A 174 12.78 -12.28 9.06
C PHE A 174 13.56 -13.06 8.01
N GLU A 175 13.18 -14.32 7.78
CA GLU A 175 13.80 -15.14 6.74
C GLU A 175 13.57 -14.54 5.35
N ILE A 176 12.37 -14.05 5.09
CA ILE A 176 12.04 -13.36 3.84
C ILE A 176 12.82 -12.04 3.71
N GLN A 177 12.90 -11.22 4.76
CA GLN A 177 13.69 -9.99 4.75
C GLN A 177 15.14 -10.27 4.35
N ARG A 178 15.80 -11.23 5.03
CA ARG A 178 17.18 -11.63 4.70
C ARG A 178 17.29 -12.12 3.26
N SER A 179 16.37 -12.98 2.84
CA SER A 179 16.37 -13.50 1.46
C SER A 179 16.29 -12.37 0.42
N ILE A 180 15.47 -11.34 0.64
CA ILE A 180 15.40 -10.19 -0.25
C ILE A 180 16.70 -9.38 -0.20
N GLN A 181 17.25 -9.11 0.99
CA GLN A 181 18.49 -8.35 1.17
C GLN A 181 19.69 -9.04 0.53
N ASP A 182 19.80 -10.36 0.70
CA ASP A 182 20.94 -11.15 0.22
C ASP A 182 20.91 -11.40 -1.30
N ASN A 183 19.71 -11.53 -1.88
CA ASN A 183 19.57 -11.97 -3.27
C ASN A 183 19.16 -10.86 -4.24
N THR A 184 18.93 -9.64 -3.75
CA THR A 184 18.48 -8.51 -4.60
C THR A 184 19.23 -7.22 -4.26
N ASN A 185 19.06 -6.19 -5.11
CA ASN A 185 19.52 -4.83 -4.85
C ASN A 185 18.49 -3.96 -4.12
N CYS A 186 17.53 -4.57 -3.43
CA CYS A 186 16.46 -3.88 -2.72
C CYS A 186 17.03 -2.85 -1.72
N LYS A 187 16.47 -1.63 -1.76
CA LYS A 187 16.80 -0.54 -0.83
C LYS A 187 15.63 -0.18 0.07
N ALA A 188 14.48 -0.81 -0.12
CA ALA A 188 13.29 -0.56 0.68
C ALA A 188 13.48 -0.89 2.16
N ARG A 189 12.71 -0.22 3.01
CA ARG A 189 12.59 -0.59 4.42
C ARG A 189 11.53 -1.66 4.62
N PHE A 190 11.66 -2.44 5.67
CA PHE A 190 10.74 -3.52 5.99
C PHE A 190 9.79 -3.09 7.09
N ALA A 191 8.48 -3.06 6.79
CA ALA A 191 7.43 -2.61 7.68
C ALA A 191 6.68 -3.82 8.28
N TYR A 192 6.74 -3.97 9.59
CA TYR A 192 6.08 -5.04 10.31
C TYR A 192 4.80 -4.54 10.93
N SER A 193 3.66 -5.10 10.49
CA SER A 193 2.33 -4.77 10.98
C SER A 193 1.78 -5.90 11.83
N PRO A 194 1.30 -5.66 13.05
CA PRO A 194 0.58 -6.70 13.78
C PRO A 194 -0.78 -6.94 13.12
N MET A 195 -1.14 -8.20 12.91
CA MET A 195 -2.48 -8.55 12.44
C MET A 195 -3.51 -8.17 13.50
N TRP A 196 -4.45 -7.28 13.12
CA TRP A 196 -5.47 -6.77 14.04
C TRP A 196 -6.25 -7.89 14.73
N GLY A 197 -6.33 -7.81 16.06
CA GLY A 197 -7.05 -8.80 16.89
C GLY A 197 -6.36 -10.16 17.04
N LYS A 198 -5.12 -10.33 16.51
CA LYS A 198 -4.33 -11.57 16.64
C LYS A 198 -3.00 -11.35 17.32
N TYR A 199 -2.25 -10.33 16.92
CA TYR A 199 -0.97 -10.01 17.48
C TYR A 199 -1.00 -8.59 18.02
N ASP A 200 -0.58 -8.42 19.27
CA ASP A 200 -0.54 -7.13 19.92
C ASP A 200 0.70 -6.35 19.50
N VAL A 201 0.55 -5.03 19.26
CA VAL A 201 1.66 -4.17 18.82
C VAL A 201 2.79 -4.10 19.86
N GLU A 202 2.47 -4.17 21.15
CA GLU A 202 3.47 -4.18 22.21
C GLU A 202 4.30 -5.46 22.15
N ASN A 203 3.65 -6.60 21.90
CA ASN A 203 4.34 -7.88 21.73
C ASN A 203 5.18 -7.91 20.47
N LEU A 204 4.66 -7.39 19.35
CA LEU A 204 5.44 -7.25 18.13
C LEU A 204 6.69 -6.40 18.37
N ALA A 205 6.56 -5.26 19.04
CA ALA A 205 7.70 -4.38 19.34
C ALA A 205 8.75 -5.08 20.22
N LYS A 206 8.32 -5.79 21.26
CA LYS A 206 9.22 -6.57 22.12
C LYS A 206 9.96 -7.66 21.35
N ASP A 207 9.25 -8.39 20.49
CA ASP A 207 9.82 -9.48 19.73
C ASP A 207 10.75 -8.97 18.61
N LEU A 208 10.45 -7.82 17.99
CA LEU A 208 11.35 -7.15 17.04
C LEU A 208 12.66 -6.69 17.71
N LEU A 209 12.59 -6.14 18.93
CA LEU A 209 13.79 -5.72 19.68
C LEU A 209 14.72 -6.88 20.05
N LEU A 210 14.26 -8.13 19.97
CA LEU A 210 15.08 -9.33 20.18
C LEU A 210 15.71 -9.84 18.88
N ALA A 211 15.39 -9.23 17.73
CA ALA A 211 16.03 -9.57 16.45
C ALA A 211 17.50 -9.10 16.42
N ASP A 212 18.26 -9.66 15.49
CA ASP A 212 19.63 -9.22 15.27
C ASP A 212 19.73 -7.84 14.60
N SER A 213 20.95 -7.31 14.55
CA SER A 213 21.20 -5.96 14.02
C SER A 213 20.86 -5.80 12.53
N GLU A 214 20.90 -6.88 11.76
CA GLU A 214 20.58 -6.86 10.34
C GLU A 214 19.09 -6.57 10.13
N ILE A 215 18.23 -7.26 10.87
CA ILE A 215 16.77 -7.02 10.87
C ILE A 215 16.47 -5.62 11.42
N LEU A 216 17.02 -5.30 12.61
CA LEU A 216 16.75 -4.03 13.29
C LEU A 216 17.20 -2.80 12.50
N GLY A 217 18.31 -2.92 11.77
CA GLY A 217 18.87 -1.81 11.00
C GLY A 217 18.00 -1.31 9.85
N ASN A 218 17.02 -2.12 9.42
CA ASN A 218 16.15 -1.78 8.27
C ASN A 218 14.66 -2.10 8.52
N CYS A 219 14.22 -2.17 9.78
CA CYS A 219 12.83 -2.43 10.10
C CYS A 219 12.11 -1.16 10.61
N ILE A 220 10.78 -1.18 10.48
CA ILE A 220 9.87 -0.19 11.05
C ILE A 220 8.60 -0.90 11.53
N ILE A 221 8.03 -0.46 12.64
CA ILE A 221 6.70 -0.91 13.04
C ILE A 221 5.67 -0.10 12.27
N ASN A 222 4.83 -0.79 11.54
CA ASN A 222 3.65 -0.21 10.91
C ASN A 222 2.41 -0.59 11.72
N TYR A 223 1.72 0.40 12.25
CA TYR A 223 0.45 0.18 12.93
C TYR A 223 -0.69 0.73 12.10
N GLN A 224 -1.66 -0.10 11.76
CA GLN A 224 -2.80 0.31 10.92
C GLN A 224 -3.69 1.31 11.68
N LEU A 225 -3.38 2.61 11.59
CA LEU A 225 -4.06 3.66 12.36
C LEU A 225 -5.56 3.72 12.07
N HIS A 226 -5.98 3.40 10.86
CA HIS A 226 -7.40 3.34 10.49
C HIS A 226 -8.20 2.32 11.31
N LYS A 227 -7.55 1.31 11.91
CA LYS A 227 -8.19 0.37 12.84
C LYS A 227 -8.46 0.98 14.22
N ILE A 228 -7.76 2.07 14.59
CA ILE A 228 -7.92 2.73 15.90
C ILE A 228 -9.09 3.72 15.85
N TRP A 229 -9.14 4.59 14.83
CA TRP A 229 -10.19 5.62 14.76
C TRP A 229 -11.49 5.14 14.09
N GLY A 230 -11.58 3.83 13.82
CA GLY A 230 -12.80 3.18 13.34
C GLY A 230 -12.89 3.05 11.83
N ASP A 231 -13.85 2.23 11.42
CA ASP A 231 -14.13 1.96 10.01
C ASP A 231 -14.54 3.27 9.30
N PRO A 232 -13.81 3.69 8.26
CA PRO A 232 -14.18 4.87 7.48
C PRO A 232 -15.60 4.78 6.90
N GLU A 233 -16.10 3.57 6.63
CA GLU A 233 -17.47 3.38 6.15
C GLU A 233 -18.53 3.67 7.23
N LYS A 234 -18.22 3.48 8.51
CA LYS A 234 -19.12 3.82 9.62
C LYS A 234 -19.10 5.31 9.95
N ASN A 235 -18.04 6.02 9.57
CA ASN A 235 -17.86 7.44 9.87
C ASN A 235 -18.20 8.36 8.69
N LYS A 236 -18.68 7.85 7.56
CA LYS A 236 -19.11 8.67 6.41
C LYS A 236 -20.18 9.71 6.77
N GLU A 237 -21.02 9.44 7.78
CA GLU A 237 -22.04 10.39 8.27
C GLU A 237 -21.48 11.51 9.15
N GLN A 238 -20.24 11.41 9.65
CA GLN A 238 -19.63 12.42 10.52
C GLN A 238 -18.67 13.38 9.81
N LEU A 239 -18.37 13.11 8.54
CA LEU A 239 -17.38 13.88 7.74
C LEU A 239 -18.01 14.63 6.56
N MET A 240 -19.36 14.62 6.44
CA MET A 240 -20.11 15.46 5.49
C MET A 240 -20.62 16.74 6.11
#